data_a3e2f8fd306f942d7e3101cea097246f
#
_entry.id   a3e2f8fd306f942d7e3101cea097246f
#
_cell.length_a   1.000
_cell.length_b   1.000
_cell.length_c   1.000
_cell.angle_alpha   90.00
_cell.angle_beta   90.00
_cell.angle_gamma   90.00
#
_symmetry.space_group_name_H-M   'P 1'
#
loop_
_entity.id
_entity.type
_entity.pdbx_description
1 polymer ?
#
loop_
_entity_poly.entity_id
_entity_poly.type
_entity_poly.pdbx_seq_one_letter_code
_entity_poly.pdbx_strand_id
1 'polypeptide(L)'
;MIKKKLFWNICTSSILTAALFLGGCSSAKTQTASVPKASSPASAASASKETEPEADSEDNAQIPITDYSDYDISDMDRTDYYHDFQKTGGQIALVAANSSSHDKSYLENAYSGMQIYAQAAGVSYSVYGAAQNTCEEYLSVIKQAISDGASLILCTGPSFSEPVSILQDAYPDIHFLMLDGIPEDNNGKALSISSNVHCITFCEEQAGYLAGYMAVWEGYTKFGFIGAKATDSITRYGYGYLQGIDDCANAFGISRQVSVNFWYADSFEPKDDIYRKAADWYQSGTEVIFSCGGSLYESVLKAANAYNGLLIGADVDQSKLSDHFLTSACKGFQTAVIIALDEYFAAGDLWPEDMAGKVLAYGADERCIELPTADASWRFQNLTEEDYMKMFTLLKSGDITVSDDTEDPPDVEIQVDFQN
;
A
#
# COMPACT_ATOMS: atom_id res chain seq x y z
N MET A 1 -23.76 -21.10 -10.68
CA MET A 1 -24.53 -21.86 -9.67
C MET A 1 -23.63 -22.52 -8.60
N ILE A 2 -22.41 -22.92 -8.89
CA ILE A 2 -21.47 -23.53 -7.92
C ILE A 2 -20.85 -22.44 -7.02
N LYS A 3 -20.52 -21.27 -7.53
CA LYS A 3 -19.98 -20.12 -6.79
C LYS A 3 -20.91 -19.65 -5.64
N LYS A 4 -22.22 -19.58 -5.85
CA LYS A 4 -23.18 -19.19 -4.79
C LYS A 4 -23.28 -20.18 -3.62
N LYS A 5 -22.95 -21.46 -3.81
CA LYS A 5 -23.00 -22.48 -2.74
C LYS A 5 -21.78 -22.43 -1.81
N LEU A 6 -20.63 -22.02 -2.33
CA LEU A 6 -19.41 -21.91 -1.51
C LEU A 6 -19.51 -20.69 -0.56
N PHE A 7 -19.98 -19.56 -1.08
CA PHE A 7 -20.24 -18.34 -0.29
C PHE A 7 -21.22 -18.56 0.86
N TRP A 8 -22.30 -19.32 0.61
CA TRP A 8 -23.31 -19.58 1.64
C TRP A 8 -22.77 -20.38 2.84
N ASN A 9 -21.80 -21.26 2.62
CA ASN A 9 -21.20 -22.06 3.70
C ASN A 9 -20.23 -21.25 4.59
N ILE A 10 -19.60 -20.21 4.07
CA ILE A 10 -18.71 -19.33 4.84
C ILE A 10 -19.53 -18.40 5.75
N CYS A 11 -20.62 -17.83 5.23
CA CYS A 11 -21.49 -16.94 5.98
C CYS A 11 -22.31 -17.63 7.09
N THR A 12 -22.70 -18.90 6.94
CA THR A 12 -23.56 -19.58 7.91
C THR A 12 -22.83 -20.07 9.16
N SER A 13 -21.49 -20.18 9.13
CA SER A 13 -20.72 -20.59 10.31
C SER A 13 -20.51 -19.45 11.31
N SER A 14 -20.49 -18.20 10.88
CA SER A 14 -20.24 -17.03 11.76
C SER A 14 -21.50 -16.49 12.46
N ILE A 15 -22.70 -16.77 11.95
CA ILE A 15 -23.96 -16.26 12.51
C ILE A 15 -24.41 -17.01 13.78
N LEU A 16 -23.85 -18.19 14.06
CA LEU A 16 -24.32 -19.02 15.19
C LEU A 16 -23.69 -18.70 16.54
N THR A 17 -22.71 -17.77 16.61
CA THR A 17 -22.01 -17.43 17.86
C THR A 17 -22.44 -16.10 18.49
N ALA A 18 -23.24 -15.27 17.83
CA ALA A 18 -23.63 -13.94 18.32
C ALA A 18 -24.96 -13.87 19.11
N ALA A 19 -25.65 -15.01 19.36
CA ALA A 19 -27.01 -15.02 19.93
C ALA A 19 -27.14 -15.52 21.38
N LEU A 20 -26.08 -15.54 22.16
CA LEU A 20 -26.18 -16.00 23.58
C LEU A 20 -25.30 -15.13 24.48
N PHE A 21 -25.69 -13.90 24.82
CA PHE A 21 -25.36 -13.24 26.09
C PHE A 21 -26.26 -12.00 26.28
N LEU A 22 -27.45 -12.25 26.73
CA LEU A 22 -28.28 -11.25 27.46
C LEU A 22 -28.71 -11.85 28.78
N GLY A 23 -28.23 -11.31 29.88
CA GLY A 23 -28.84 -11.51 31.17
C GLY A 23 -27.89 -11.56 32.36
N GLY A 24 -27.83 -10.48 33.13
CA GLY A 24 -27.28 -10.54 34.48
C GLY A 24 -26.83 -9.18 35.05
N CYS A 25 -27.79 -8.37 35.49
CA CYS A 25 -27.54 -7.26 36.42
C CYS A 25 -27.06 -7.76 37.79
N SER A 26 -26.04 -7.14 38.40
CA SER A 26 -26.08 -6.84 39.83
C SER A 26 -25.01 -5.83 40.25
N SER A 27 -25.44 -4.96 41.14
CA SER A 27 -24.92 -3.70 41.63
C SER A 27 -23.69 -3.77 42.59
N ALA A 28 -22.99 -2.64 42.64
CA ALA A 28 -22.45 -1.89 43.77
C ALA A 28 -21.15 -2.34 44.46
N LYS A 29 -20.12 -1.51 44.50
CA LYS A 29 -19.81 -0.55 45.58
C LYS A 29 -18.48 0.18 45.34
N THR A 30 -18.55 1.45 45.52
CA THR A 30 -17.49 2.47 45.66
C THR A 30 -16.58 2.17 46.86
N GLN A 31 -15.24 2.37 46.66
CA GLN A 31 -14.38 2.86 47.74
C GLN A 31 -13.16 3.60 47.14
N THR A 32 -13.03 4.83 47.62
CA THR A 32 -11.93 5.79 47.45
C THR A 32 -10.79 5.48 48.45
N ALA A 33 -9.52 5.74 48.05
CA ALA A 33 -8.43 6.35 48.81
C ALA A 33 -7.09 6.10 48.11
N SER A 34 -6.41 7.07 47.77
CA SER A 34 -5.47 8.06 48.32
C SER A 34 -4.03 7.76 47.87
N VAL A 35 -3.46 8.82 47.23
CA VAL A 35 -2.05 9.00 46.86
C VAL A 35 -1.18 9.12 48.11
N PRO A 36 0.10 8.72 48.07
CA PRO A 36 1.11 9.69 48.42
C PRO A 36 2.33 9.78 47.48
N LYS A 37 2.93 10.92 47.58
CA LYS A 37 3.94 11.67 46.87
C LYS A 37 5.38 11.25 47.25
N ALA A 38 6.25 11.32 46.19
CA ALA A 38 7.65 11.75 46.15
C ALA A 38 8.70 11.29 47.17
N SER A 39 9.86 10.89 46.60
CA SER A 39 11.16 11.49 46.92
C SER A 39 12.29 10.89 46.04
N SER A 40 13.04 11.73 45.33
CA SER A 40 14.44 11.47 44.92
C SER A 40 15.39 11.73 46.08
N PRO A 41 16.62 11.16 46.09
CA PRO A 41 17.77 11.94 45.71
C PRO A 41 18.94 11.20 45.03
N ALA A 42 19.57 11.94 44.14
CA ALA A 42 20.98 12.24 43.88
C ALA A 42 22.11 11.22 44.10
N SER A 43 22.92 11.13 43.00
CA SER A 43 24.39 11.21 42.89
C SER A 43 25.28 10.14 43.50
N ALA A 44 26.05 9.48 42.61
CA ALA A 44 27.52 9.43 42.73
C ALA A 44 28.17 8.91 41.43
N ALA A 45 29.13 9.66 40.95
CA ALA A 45 30.01 9.33 39.84
C ALA A 45 31.09 8.31 40.28
N SER A 46 31.48 7.43 39.38
CA SER A 46 32.84 6.86 39.39
C SER A 46 33.25 6.45 37.98
N ALA A 47 34.37 7.04 37.57
CA ALA A 47 35.08 6.79 36.33
C ALA A 47 35.85 5.46 36.39
N SER A 48 35.89 4.69 35.27
CA SER A 48 37.07 3.89 34.96
C SER A 48 37.08 3.36 33.53
N LYS A 49 38.12 3.75 32.80
CA LYS A 49 38.88 3.03 31.76
C LYS A 49 38.25 2.65 30.46
N GLU A 50 38.68 3.40 29.43
CA GLU A 50 38.82 2.97 28.04
C GLU A 50 39.59 1.64 27.93
N THR A 51 39.03 0.72 27.22
CA THR A 51 39.73 -0.36 26.51
C THR A 51 39.16 -0.39 25.10
N GLU A 52 40.03 -0.16 24.11
CA GLU A 52 39.78 -0.40 22.70
C GLU A 52 39.33 -1.86 22.53
N PRO A 53 38.32 -2.15 21.69
CA PRO A 53 38.09 -3.47 21.19
C PRO A 53 38.86 -3.69 19.90
N GLU A 54 39.62 -4.77 19.92
CA GLU A 54 40.25 -5.41 18.78
C GLU A 54 39.25 -5.66 17.64
N ALA A 55 39.76 -5.54 16.42
CA ALA A 55 39.05 -5.91 15.20
C ALA A 55 38.69 -7.40 15.24
N ASP A 56 37.41 -7.69 15.40
CA ASP A 56 36.85 -9.03 15.19
C ASP A 56 36.24 -9.13 13.80
N SER A 57 36.67 -10.20 13.18
CA SER A 57 36.29 -10.86 11.93
C SER A 57 34.87 -10.58 11.44
N GLU A 58 34.81 -10.41 10.10
CA GLU A 58 33.65 -10.51 9.22
C GLU A 58 32.69 -11.62 9.66
N ASP A 59 31.73 -11.27 10.50
CA ASP A 59 30.53 -12.06 10.67
C ASP A 59 29.59 -11.65 9.54
N ASN A 60 29.33 -12.61 8.64
CA ASN A 60 28.24 -12.59 7.68
C ASN A 60 26.94 -12.46 8.49
N ALA A 61 26.58 -11.23 8.88
CA ALA A 61 25.30 -10.94 9.48
C ALA A 61 24.24 -11.26 8.42
N GLN A 62 23.70 -12.47 8.48
CA GLN A 62 22.40 -12.76 7.88
C GLN A 62 21.46 -11.67 8.35
N ILE A 63 20.94 -10.91 7.40
CA ILE A 63 19.90 -9.92 7.64
C ILE A 63 18.81 -10.65 8.43
N PRO A 64 18.39 -10.13 9.57
CA PRO A 64 17.25 -10.72 10.26
C PRO A 64 16.05 -10.60 9.32
N ILE A 65 15.65 -11.70 8.75
CA ILE A 65 14.43 -11.86 7.92
C ILE A 65 13.17 -11.66 8.79
N THR A 66 13.35 -11.25 10.03
CA THR A 66 12.33 -11.10 11.07
C THR A 66 11.38 -9.92 10.89
N ASP A 67 11.69 -8.95 10.03
CA ASP A 67 10.78 -7.83 9.77
C ASP A 67 9.64 -8.17 8.78
N TYR A 68 9.64 -9.38 8.25
CA TYR A 68 8.54 -9.93 7.45
C TYR A 68 7.67 -10.92 8.22
N SER A 69 7.86 -11.03 9.55
CA SER A 69 7.10 -11.97 10.38
C SER A 69 5.62 -11.60 10.50
N ASP A 70 5.27 -10.37 10.12
CA ASP A 70 3.89 -9.88 10.14
C ASP A 70 3.09 -10.31 8.91
N TYR A 71 3.76 -10.80 7.87
CA TYR A 71 3.12 -11.44 6.74
C TYR A 71 3.29 -12.94 6.88
N ASP A 72 2.20 -13.69 6.85
CA ASP A 72 2.30 -15.13 6.71
C ASP A 72 2.85 -15.47 5.34
N ILE A 73 4.19 -15.42 5.24
CA ILE A 73 4.96 -15.79 4.05
C ILE A 73 5.14 -17.32 3.99
N SER A 74 4.45 -18.07 4.86
CA SER A 74 4.57 -19.53 4.88
C SER A 74 4.15 -20.18 3.56
N ASP A 75 3.29 -19.51 2.78
CA ASP A 75 2.90 -19.91 1.43
C ASP A 75 3.76 -19.29 0.31
N MET A 76 4.59 -18.30 0.63
CA MET A 76 5.64 -17.86 -0.30
C MET A 76 6.83 -18.79 -0.12
N ASP A 77 7.00 -19.72 -1.03
CA ASP A 77 8.30 -20.38 -1.18
C ASP A 77 9.30 -19.28 -1.59
N ARG A 78 10.11 -18.82 -0.62
CA ARG A 78 11.10 -17.75 -0.85
C ARG A 78 12.11 -18.13 -1.91
N THR A 79 12.23 -19.42 -2.20
CA THR A 79 13.07 -19.95 -3.29
C THR A 79 12.55 -19.56 -4.66
N ASP A 80 11.25 -19.21 -4.80
CA ASP A 80 10.68 -18.81 -6.08
C ASP A 80 11.09 -17.40 -6.53
N TYR A 81 11.61 -16.56 -5.61
CA TYR A 81 12.02 -15.18 -5.89
C TYR A 81 13.54 -14.95 -5.81
N TYR A 82 14.33 -15.92 -5.37
CA TYR A 82 15.77 -15.81 -5.28
C TYR A 82 16.43 -16.90 -6.14
N HIS A 83 16.84 -16.52 -7.32
CA HIS A 83 17.65 -17.38 -8.17
C HIS A 83 19.09 -17.40 -7.66
N ASP A 84 19.81 -18.52 -7.83
CA ASP A 84 21.25 -18.58 -7.65
C ASP A 84 21.93 -17.78 -8.76
N PHE A 85 22.07 -16.46 -8.55
CA PHE A 85 22.70 -15.60 -9.55
C PHE A 85 24.16 -15.32 -9.20
N GLN A 86 24.95 -15.15 -10.26
CA GLN A 86 26.32 -14.68 -10.14
C GLN A 86 26.32 -13.15 -10.02
N LYS A 87 27.17 -12.62 -9.11
CA LYS A 87 27.40 -11.18 -9.02
C LYS A 87 27.76 -10.63 -10.40
N THR A 88 26.88 -9.82 -10.93
CA THR A 88 27.16 -9.00 -12.09
C THR A 88 27.68 -7.65 -11.62
N GLY A 89 28.46 -6.95 -12.45
CA GLY A 89 29.09 -5.68 -12.06
C GLY A 89 28.15 -4.47 -12.04
N GLY A 90 26.82 -4.69 -12.21
CA GLY A 90 25.84 -3.62 -12.30
C GLY A 90 25.60 -2.88 -10.97
N GLN A 91 25.33 -1.58 -11.06
CA GLN A 91 24.93 -0.75 -9.93
C GLN A 91 23.47 -0.34 -10.09
N ILE A 92 22.67 -0.54 -9.02
CA ILE A 92 21.28 -0.06 -8.93
C ILE A 92 21.29 1.39 -8.41
N ALA A 93 20.55 2.29 -9.04
CA ALA A 93 20.31 3.63 -8.53
C ALA A 93 18.81 3.88 -8.32
N LEU A 94 18.39 4.08 -7.09
CA LEU A 94 17.06 4.59 -6.78
C LEU A 94 17.08 6.12 -6.89
N VAL A 95 16.25 6.67 -7.76
CA VAL A 95 16.06 8.12 -7.87
C VAL A 95 14.77 8.51 -7.16
N ALA A 96 14.94 9.23 -6.06
CA ALA A 96 13.85 9.69 -5.22
C ALA A 96 13.32 11.05 -5.71
N ALA A 97 12.02 11.19 -5.83
CA ALA A 97 11.38 12.49 -5.98
C ALA A 97 11.64 13.37 -4.75
N ASN A 98 11.56 14.70 -4.92
CA ASN A 98 11.69 15.61 -3.78
C ASN A 98 10.59 15.33 -2.76
N SER A 99 10.98 14.82 -1.61
CA SER A 99 10.11 14.43 -0.50
C SER A 99 9.59 15.60 0.35
N SER A 100 9.42 16.80 -0.22
CA SER A 100 8.66 17.86 0.42
C SER A 100 7.14 17.55 0.49
N SER A 101 6.66 16.61 -0.34
CA SER A 101 5.35 15.99 -0.17
C SER A 101 5.40 14.99 1.01
N HIS A 102 4.36 15.00 1.82
CA HIS A 102 4.27 14.22 3.07
C HIS A 102 4.17 12.70 2.87
N ASP A 103 4.04 12.25 1.62
CA ASP A 103 3.92 10.83 1.28
C ASP A 103 5.28 10.24 0.87
N LYS A 104 6.07 9.87 1.88
CA LYS A 104 7.37 9.20 1.68
C LYS A 104 7.26 7.68 1.70
N SER A 105 6.12 7.16 2.05
CA SER A 105 5.97 5.78 2.49
C SER A 105 6.12 4.76 1.35
N TYR A 106 5.62 5.07 0.13
CA TYR A 106 5.85 4.18 -1.01
C TYR A 106 7.31 4.20 -1.47
N LEU A 107 8.00 5.34 -1.38
CA LEU A 107 9.44 5.43 -1.64
C LEU A 107 10.25 4.62 -0.62
N GLU A 108 9.86 4.66 0.66
CA GLU A 108 10.51 3.88 1.71
C GLU A 108 10.36 2.37 1.47
N ASN A 109 9.18 1.92 1.04
CA ASN A 109 8.94 0.52 0.69
C ASN A 109 9.73 0.07 -0.56
N ALA A 110 9.77 0.88 -1.60
CA ALA A 110 10.59 0.60 -2.79
C ALA A 110 12.08 0.57 -2.45
N TYR A 111 12.55 1.50 -1.61
CA TYR A 111 13.93 1.51 -1.11
C TYR A 111 14.24 0.25 -0.29
N SER A 112 13.35 -0.14 0.60
CA SER A 112 13.49 -1.37 1.40
C SER A 112 13.61 -2.61 0.51
N GLY A 113 12.76 -2.75 -0.51
CA GLY A 113 12.84 -3.84 -1.49
C GLY A 113 14.19 -3.88 -2.21
N MET A 114 14.66 -2.73 -2.71
CA MET A 114 15.97 -2.62 -3.34
C MET A 114 17.10 -2.99 -2.38
N GLN A 115 17.06 -2.49 -1.15
CA GLN A 115 18.08 -2.74 -0.15
C GLN A 115 18.19 -4.22 0.22
N ILE A 116 17.04 -4.86 0.47
CA ILE A 116 16.97 -6.28 0.81
C ILE A 116 17.54 -7.12 -0.32
N TYR A 117 17.08 -6.89 -1.55
CA TYR A 117 17.58 -7.59 -2.71
C TYR A 117 19.09 -7.39 -2.88
N ALA A 118 19.52 -6.13 -2.89
CA ALA A 118 20.92 -5.78 -3.11
C ALA A 118 21.86 -6.41 -2.06
N GLN A 119 21.45 -6.47 -0.80
CA GLN A 119 22.21 -7.13 0.27
C GLN A 119 22.25 -8.64 0.07
N ALA A 120 21.13 -9.28 -0.22
CA ALA A 120 21.06 -10.74 -0.47
C ALA A 120 21.89 -11.13 -1.69
N ALA A 121 21.79 -10.36 -2.77
CA ALA A 121 22.47 -10.58 -4.03
C ALA A 121 23.94 -10.14 -4.03
N GLY A 122 24.34 -9.30 -3.07
CA GLY A 122 25.65 -8.65 -3.05
C GLY A 122 25.86 -7.68 -4.20
N VAL A 123 24.79 -7.04 -4.68
CA VAL A 123 24.81 -6.00 -5.71
C VAL A 123 24.96 -4.64 -5.03
N SER A 124 25.73 -3.72 -5.61
CA SER A 124 25.86 -2.37 -5.09
C SER A 124 24.65 -1.51 -5.46
N TYR A 125 24.26 -0.62 -4.58
CA TYR A 125 23.18 0.34 -4.85
C TYR A 125 23.53 1.74 -4.32
N SER A 126 22.85 2.74 -4.87
CA SER A 126 22.94 4.12 -4.43
C SER A 126 21.56 4.79 -4.48
N VAL A 127 21.38 5.85 -3.68
CA VAL A 127 20.15 6.64 -3.67
C VAL A 127 20.47 8.09 -4.07
N TYR A 128 19.69 8.62 -4.99
CA TYR A 128 19.84 9.99 -5.47
C TYR A 128 18.53 10.75 -5.22
N GLY A 129 18.61 11.87 -4.52
CA GLY A 129 17.46 12.72 -4.20
C GLY A 129 17.38 13.93 -5.12
N ALA A 130 16.23 14.18 -5.73
CA ALA A 130 15.96 15.41 -6.45
C ALA A 130 15.72 16.57 -5.48
N ALA A 131 16.27 17.74 -5.76
CA ALA A 131 16.06 18.93 -4.94
C ALA A 131 14.70 19.61 -5.24
N GLN A 132 14.16 19.40 -6.43
CA GLN A 132 12.90 19.99 -6.89
C GLN A 132 12.07 18.94 -7.68
N ASN A 133 10.74 19.12 -7.66
CA ASN A 133 9.82 18.27 -8.43
C ASN A 133 9.63 18.82 -9.84
N THR A 134 10.69 18.80 -10.66
CA THR A 134 10.67 19.24 -12.05
C THR A 134 11.34 18.21 -12.95
N CYS A 135 10.87 18.08 -14.19
CA CYS A 135 11.45 17.17 -15.17
C CYS A 135 12.96 17.45 -15.36
N GLU A 136 13.37 18.74 -15.41
CA GLU A 136 14.78 19.13 -15.57
C GLU A 136 15.65 18.61 -14.43
N GLU A 137 15.17 18.70 -13.18
CA GLU A 137 15.89 18.21 -12.02
C GLU A 137 15.99 16.68 -12.05
N TYR A 138 14.91 15.98 -12.35
CA TYR A 138 14.92 14.51 -12.47
C TYR A 138 15.87 14.05 -13.57
N LEU A 139 15.87 14.71 -14.73
CA LEU A 139 16.82 14.43 -15.80
C LEU A 139 18.27 14.63 -15.34
N SER A 140 18.54 15.68 -14.57
CA SER A 140 19.88 15.98 -14.04
C SER A 140 20.34 14.89 -13.08
N VAL A 141 19.48 14.50 -12.13
CA VAL A 141 19.78 13.49 -11.11
C VAL A 141 19.97 12.10 -11.71
N ILE A 142 19.12 11.70 -12.66
CA ILE A 142 19.26 10.41 -13.35
C ILE A 142 20.57 10.38 -14.16
N LYS A 143 20.91 11.44 -14.89
CA LYS A 143 22.19 11.53 -15.63
C LYS A 143 23.39 11.49 -14.69
N GLN A 144 23.29 12.05 -13.48
CA GLN A 144 24.33 11.94 -12.49
C GLN A 144 24.51 10.48 -12.03
N ALA A 145 23.43 9.77 -11.72
CA ALA A 145 23.45 8.35 -11.36
C ALA A 145 24.12 7.50 -12.46
N ILE A 146 23.77 7.75 -13.73
CA ILE A 146 24.38 7.09 -14.89
C ILE A 146 25.90 7.41 -14.98
N SER A 147 26.28 8.67 -14.80
CA SER A 147 27.70 9.09 -14.80
C SER A 147 28.51 8.46 -13.67
N ASP A 148 27.88 8.17 -12.55
CA ASP A 148 28.49 7.50 -11.39
C ASP A 148 28.54 5.96 -11.56
N GLY A 149 28.02 5.43 -12.68
CA GLY A 149 28.15 4.03 -13.07
C GLY A 149 26.89 3.19 -12.82
N ALA A 150 25.73 3.79 -12.59
CA ALA A 150 24.49 3.03 -12.50
C ALA A 150 24.12 2.43 -13.86
N SER A 151 23.76 1.16 -13.88
CA SER A 151 23.26 0.42 -15.05
C SER A 151 21.77 0.15 -15.01
N LEU A 152 21.17 0.22 -13.81
CA LEU A 152 19.73 0.10 -13.60
C LEU A 152 19.24 1.27 -12.74
N ILE A 153 18.27 2.01 -13.26
CA ILE A 153 17.65 3.17 -12.60
C ILE A 153 16.25 2.79 -12.15
N LEU A 154 16.00 2.88 -10.85
CA LEU A 154 14.70 2.65 -10.21
C LEU A 154 14.02 4.00 -9.98
N CYS A 155 12.84 4.19 -10.53
CA CYS A 155 12.03 5.40 -10.42
C CYS A 155 10.64 5.07 -9.86
N THR A 156 10.13 5.89 -8.94
CA THR A 156 8.84 5.65 -8.29
C THR A 156 7.86 6.79 -8.55
N GLY A 157 6.70 6.44 -9.10
CA GLY A 157 5.59 7.34 -9.33
C GLY A 157 5.63 8.07 -10.67
N PRO A 158 4.51 8.72 -11.04
CA PRO A 158 4.29 9.34 -12.34
C PRO A 158 5.18 10.59 -12.59
N SER A 159 5.81 11.14 -11.57
CA SER A 159 6.76 12.26 -11.73
C SER A 159 7.95 11.92 -12.63
N PHE A 160 8.24 10.64 -12.81
CA PHE A 160 9.32 10.15 -13.67
C PHE A 160 8.88 9.78 -15.08
N SER A 161 7.59 9.88 -15.40
CA SER A 161 7.03 9.52 -16.73
C SER A 161 7.70 10.28 -17.86
N GLU A 162 7.76 11.60 -17.80
CA GLU A 162 8.43 12.44 -18.81
C GLU A 162 9.96 12.26 -18.81
N PRO A 163 10.68 12.31 -17.67
CA PRO A 163 12.11 12.05 -17.63
C PRO A 163 12.53 10.71 -18.25
N VAL A 164 11.85 9.60 -17.93
CA VAL A 164 12.18 8.29 -18.49
C VAL A 164 11.85 8.23 -19.98
N SER A 165 10.75 8.83 -20.42
CA SER A 165 10.41 8.90 -21.85
C SER A 165 11.50 9.55 -22.68
N ILE A 166 12.21 10.54 -22.12
CA ILE A 166 13.33 11.24 -22.80
C ILE A 166 14.61 10.39 -22.75
N LEU A 167 14.86 9.70 -21.62
CA LEU A 167 16.15 9.04 -21.38
C LEU A 167 16.21 7.63 -21.95
N GLN A 168 15.09 6.92 -22.09
CA GLN A 168 15.07 5.55 -22.59
C GLN A 168 15.76 5.41 -23.97
N ASP A 169 15.57 6.36 -24.87
CA ASP A 169 16.19 6.33 -26.20
C ASP A 169 17.59 6.94 -26.20
N ALA A 170 17.85 7.88 -25.31
CA ALA A 170 19.15 8.54 -25.18
C ALA A 170 20.22 7.66 -24.54
N TYR A 171 19.82 6.68 -23.74
CA TYR A 171 20.69 5.76 -23.00
C TYR A 171 20.21 4.30 -23.17
N PRO A 172 20.32 3.72 -24.38
CA PRO A 172 19.79 2.38 -24.67
C PRO A 172 20.47 1.24 -23.89
N ASP A 173 21.68 1.47 -23.35
CA ASP A 173 22.43 0.51 -22.54
C ASP A 173 22.15 0.66 -21.02
N ILE A 174 21.32 1.64 -20.62
CA ILE A 174 20.87 1.83 -19.24
C ILE A 174 19.44 1.30 -19.12
N HIS A 175 19.20 0.50 -18.09
CA HIS A 175 17.88 -0.06 -17.84
C HIS A 175 17.10 0.80 -16.83
N PHE A 176 15.79 0.82 -17.00
CA PHE A 176 14.87 1.57 -16.13
C PHE A 176 13.79 0.65 -15.58
N LEU A 177 13.58 0.68 -14.28
CA LEU A 177 12.39 0.15 -13.62
C LEU A 177 11.52 1.32 -13.17
N MET A 178 10.32 1.41 -13.70
CA MET A 178 9.32 2.38 -13.25
C MET A 178 8.27 1.67 -12.39
N LEU A 179 8.04 2.18 -11.20
CA LEU A 179 6.98 1.72 -10.31
C LEU A 179 5.87 2.76 -10.27
N ASP A 180 4.63 2.31 -10.47
CA ASP A 180 3.43 3.16 -10.41
C ASP A 180 3.48 4.36 -11.38
N GLY A 181 4.00 4.10 -12.58
CA GLY A 181 4.12 5.07 -13.66
C GLY A 181 4.54 4.41 -14.97
N ILE A 182 4.29 5.11 -16.08
CA ILE A 182 4.68 4.71 -17.44
C ILE A 182 5.30 5.90 -18.16
N PRO A 183 6.14 5.71 -19.20
CA PRO A 183 6.63 6.82 -20.01
C PRO A 183 5.50 7.60 -20.68
N GLU A 184 5.48 8.92 -20.46
CA GLU A 184 4.48 9.84 -20.99
C GLU A 184 5.15 11.10 -21.54
N ASP A 185 4.44 11.83 -22.41
CA ASP A 185 4.86 13.17 -22.82
C ASP A 185 4.47 14.23 -21.76
N ASN A 186 4.88 15.46 -21.96
CA ASN A 186 4.59 16.60 -21.07
C ASN A 186 3.09 16.95 -20.94
N ASN A 187 2.20 16.28 -21.68
CA ASN A 187 0.76 16.43 -21.59
C ASN A 187 0.09 15.22 -20.91
N GLY A 188 0.89 14.26 -20.41
CA GLY A 188 0.39 13.03 -19.80
C GLY A 188 -0.11 11.99 -20.81
N LYS A 189 0.34 12.08 -22.08
CA LYS A 189 -0.01 11.07 -23.07
C LYS A 189 1.03 9.96 -23.05
N ALA A 190 0.57 8.74 -22.87
CA ALA A 190 1.40 7.55 -22.91
C ALA A 190 2.20 7.43 -24.22
N LEU A 191 3.47 7.12 -24.11
CA LEU A 191 4.42 6.92 -25.21
C LEU A 191 4.81 5.46 -25.35
N SER A 192 5.50 5.12 -26.46
CA SER A 192 6.09 3.80 -26.61
C SER A 192 7.16 3.56 -25.56
N ILE A 193 7.20 2.35 -25.04
CA ILE A 193 8.17 1.92 -24.05
C ILE A 193 9.30 1.19 -24.76
N SER A 194 10.54 1.66 -24.60
CA SER A 194 11.72 1.03 -25.18
C SER A 194 12.10 -0.23 -24.41
N SER A 195 12.76 -1.20 -25.07
CA SER A 195 13.06 -2.52 -24.48
C SER A 195 13.97 -2.48 -23.23
N ASN A 196 14.64 -1.37 -22.97
CA ASN A 196 15.42 -1.14 -21.76
C ASN A 196 14.59 -0.59 -20.57
N VAL A 197 13.27 -0.43 -20.74
CA VAL A 197 12.36 0.03 -19.69
C VAL A 197 11.38 -1.08 -19.33
N HIS A 198 11.18 -1.31 -18.04
CA HIS A 198 10.10 -2.12 -17.49
C HIS A 198 9.24 -1.26 -16.56
N CYS A 199 7.93 -1.36 -16.67
CA CYS A 199 6.99 -0.62 -15.86
C CYS A 199 6.10 -1.59 -15.07
N ILE A 200 5.95 -1.33 -13.77
CA ILE A 200 5.02 -2.04 -12.90
C ILE A 200 3.95 -1.05 -12.45
N THR A 201 2.69 -1.41 -12.69
CA THR A 201 1.51 -0.80 -12.10
C THR A 201 0.86 -1.80 -11.15
N PHE A 202 -0.20 -1.41 -10.45
CA PHE A 202 -0.84 -2.28 -9.47
C PHE A 202 -2.32 -2.49 -9.81
N CYS A 203 -2.88 -3.62 -9.34
CA CYS A 203 -4.30 -3.92 -9.43
C CYS A 203 -5.04 -3.26 -8.26
N GLU A 204 -5.15 -1.94 -8.29
CA GLU A 204 -5.75 -1.15 -7.20
C GLU A 204 -7.22 -1.52 -6.97
N GLU A 205 -7.92 -1.98 -8.00
CA GLU A 205 -9.30 -2.48 -7.89
C GLU A 205 -9.41 -3.67 -6.91
N GLN A 206 -8.38 -4.53 -6.87
CA GLN A 206 -8.35 -5.66 -5.95
C GLN A 206 -8.13 -5.21 -4.51
N ALA A 207 -7.25 -4.23 -4.27
CA ALA A 207 -7.01 -3.67 -2.94
C ALA A 207 -8.24 -2.90 -2.43
N GLY A 208 -8.87 -2.11 -3.29
CA GLY A 208 -10.14 -1.44 -3.01
C GLY A 208 -11.26 -2.43 -2.68
N TYR A 209 -11.37 -3.51 -3.48
CA TYR A 209 -12.33 -4.59 -3.27
C TYR A 209 -12.18 -5.23 -1.88
N LEU A 210 -10.96 -5.62 -1.51
CA LEU A 210 -10.69 -6.19 -0.19
C LEU A 210 -11.10 -5.23 0.92
N ALA A 211 -10.73 -3.96 0.80
CA ALA A 211 -11.04 -2.95 1.82
C ALA A 211 -12.56 -2.75 1.98
N GLY A 212 -13.30 -2.68 0.88
CA GLY A 212 -14.75 -2.57 0.88
C GLY A 212 -15.45 -3.80 1.43
N TYR A 213 -15.05 -4.97 0.96
CA TYR A 213 -15.61 -6.25 1.38
C TYR A 213 -15.45 -6.48 2.88
N MET A 214 -14.22 -6.25 3.40
CA MET A 214 -13.92 -6.45 4.82
C MET A 214 -14.61 -5.41 5.70
N ALA A 215 -14.79 -4.18 5.24
CA ALA A 215 -15.51 -3.16 6.01
C ALA A 215 -17.01 -3.48 6.15
N VAL A 216 -17.65 -4.04 5.12
CA VAL A 216 -19.03 -4.55 5.25
C VAL A 216 -19.11 -5.78 6.14
N TRP A 217 -18.15 -6.69 6.01
CA TRP A 217 -18.08 -7.88 6.87
C TRP A 217 -17.93 -7.49 8.35
N GLU A 218 -17.15 -6.46 8.66
CA GLU A 218 -17.01 -5.90 10.00
C GLU A 218 -18.34 -5.37 10.58
N GLY A 219 -19.29 -5.01 9.72
CA GLY A 219 -20.63 -4.59 10.08
C GLY A 219 -20.97 -3.15 9.74
N TYR A 220 -20.09 -2.42 9.07
CA TYR A 220 -20.38 -1.06 8.58
C TYR A 220 -21.34 -1.09 7.39
N THR A 221 -22.15 -0.04 7.26
CA THR A 221 -23.18 0.06 6.21
C THR A 221 -23.21 1.43 5.52
N LYS A 222 -22.51 2.43 6.07
CA LYS A 222 -22.50 3.80 5.52
C LYS A 222 -21.08 4.25 5.26
N PHE A 223 -20.76 4.34 3.99
CA PHE A 223 -19.40 4.52 3.50
C PHE A 223 -19.21 5.86 2.79
N GLY A 224 -17.96 6.26 2.66
CA GLY A 224 -17.53 7.34 1.78
C GLY A 224 -16.29 6.92 1.00
N PHE A 225 -16.10 7.49 -0.19
CA PHE A 225 -14.87 7.49 -0.94
C PHE A 225 -14.50 8.93 -1.30
N ILE A 226 -13.31 9.37 -0.89
CA ILE A 226 -12.74 10.66 -1.27
C ILE A 226 -11.43 10.39 -2.02
N GLY A 227 -11.48 10.49 -3.34
CA GLY A 227 -10.31 10.38 -4.21
C GLY A 227 -9.69 11.76 -4.49
N ALA A 228 -8.37 11.82 -4.65
CA ALA A 228 -7.68 13.07 -4.97
C ALA A 228 -8.09 13.61 -6.34
N LYS A 229 -8.04 12.76 -7.36
CA LYS A 229 -8.44 13.05 -8.75
C LYS A 229 -8.93 11.77 -9.40
N ALA A 230 -9.73 11.89 -10.45
CA ALA A 230 -10.14 10.77 -11.30
C ALA A 230 -8.99 10.35 -12.24
N THR A 231 -7.89 9.84 -11.69
CA THR A 231 -6.86 9.12 -12.44
C THR A 231 -7.18 7.64 -12.44
N ASP A 232 -6.68 6.88 -13.41
CA ASP A 232 -6.96 5.45 -13.53
C ASP A 232 -6.70 4.68 -12.23
N SER A 233 -5.56 4.89 -11.58
CA SER A 233 -5.20 4.26 -10.31
C SER A 233 -6.21 4.57 -9.19
N ILE A 234 -6.56 5.85 -8.99
CA ILE A 234 -7.51 6.26 -7.94
C ILE A 234 -8.93 5.78 -8.26
N THR A 235 -9.28 5.76 -9.55
CA THR A 235 -10.58 5.25 -10.01
C THR A 235 -10.68 3.74 -9.80
N ARG A 236 -9.62 2.96 -10.13
CA ARG A 236 -9.58 1.53 -9.83
C ARG A 236 -9.77 1.26 -8.33
N TYR A 237 -9.06 1.98 -7.45
CA TYR A 237 -9.30 1.86 -6.00
C TYR A 237 -10.77 2.10 -5.63
N GLY A 238 -11.35 3.20 -6.11
CA GLY A 238 -12.72 3.58 -5.79
C GLY A 238 -13.76 2.60 -6.35
N TYR A 239 -13.60 2.18 -7.59
CA TYR A 239 -14.53 1.24 -8.23
C TYR A 239 -14.37 -0.18 -7.69
N GLY A 240 -13.17 -0.62 -7.38
CA GLY A 240 -12.93 -1.87 -6.65
C GLY A 240 -13.60 -1.85 -5.27
N TYR A 241 -13.50 -0.70 -4.55
CA TYR A 241 -14.16 -0.51 -3.27
C TYR A 241 -15.69 -0.67 -3.36
N LEU A 242 -16.32 -0.08 -4.38
CA LEU A 242 -17.75 -0.23 -4.62
C LEU A 242 -18.12 -1.70 -4.90
N GLN A 243 -17.35 -2.41 -5.74
CA GLN A 243 -17.57 -3.81 -6.06
C GLN A 243 -17.46 -4.70 -4.80
N GLY A 244 -16.44 -4.47 -3.96
CA GLY A 244 -16.26 -5.23 -2.72
C GLY A 244 -17.37 -5.00 -1.71
N ILE A 245 -17.82 -3.75 -1.54
CA ILE A 245 -18.97 -3.41 -0.70
C ILE A 245 -20.23 -4.10 -1.22
N ASP A 246 -20.49 -4.04 -2.52
CA ASP A 246 -21.69 -4.62 -3.13
C ASP A 246 -21.73 -6.13 -2.97
N ASP A 247 -20.63 -6.82 -3.29
CA ASP A 247 -20.55 -8.28 -3.21
C ASP A 247 -20.76 -8.77 -1.77
N CYS A 248 -20.16 -8.11 -0.78
CA CYS A 248 -20.35 -8.47 0.62
C CYS A 248 -21.77 -8.16 1.09
N ALA A 249 -22.31 -6.98 0.75
CA ALA A 249 -23.66 -6.60 1.08
C ALA A 249 -24.70 -7.56 0.47
N ASN A 250 -24.48 -7.99 -0.77
CA ASN A 250 -25.31 -8.99 -1.45
C ASN A 250 -25.22 -10.36 -0.77
N ALA A 251 -24.02 -10.78 -0.37
CA ALA A 251 -23.81 -12.04 0.34
C ALA A 251 -24.57 -12.08 1.68
N PHE A 252 -24.64 -10.96 2.38
CA PHE A 252 -25.39 -10.81 3.63
C PHE A 252 -26.87 -10.47 3.42
N GLY A 253 -27.30 -10.14 2.20
CA GLY A 253 -28.69 -9.75 1.88
C GLY A 253 -29.08 -8.36 2.43
N ILE A 254 -28.10 -7.47 2.55
CA ILE A 254 -28.28 -6.11 3.14
C ILE A 254 -28.03 -4.97 2.15
N SER A 255 -27.90 -5.23 0.83
CA SER A 255 -27.53 -4.23 -0.19
C SER A 255 -28.39 -2.95 -0.11
N ARG A 256 -29.67 -3.06 0.20
CA ARG A 256 -30.59 -1.90 0.35
C ARG A 256 -30.33 -1.07 1.61
N GLN A 257 -29.52 -1.55 2.54
CA GLN A 257 -29.17 -0.87 3.79
C GLN A 257 -27.81 -0.18 3.69
N VAL A 258 -27.07 -0.49 2.61
CA VAL A 258 -25.71 0.01 2.39
C VAL A 258 -25.74 1.20 1.46
N SER A 259 -24.97 2.24 1.80
CA SER A 259 -24.83 3.46 0.99
C SER A 259 -23.39 3.95 0.98
N VAL A 260 -22.98 4.49 -0.17
CA VAL A 260 -21.65 5.08 -0.39
C VAL A 260 -21.80 6.50 -0.94
N ASN A 261 -21.18 7.47 -0.28
CA ASN A 261 -20.92 8.78 -0.85
C ASN A 261 -19.61 8.73 -1.63
N PHE A 262 -19.58 9.19 -2.88
CA PHE A 262 -18.41 9.09 -3.75
C PHE A 262 -18.06 10.46 -4.33
N TRP A 263 -16.80 10.91 -4.13
CA TRP A 263 -16.37 12.24 -4.57
C TRP A 263 -14.86 12.29 -4.90
N TYR A 264 -14.50 13.10 -5.90
CA TYR A 264 -13.13 13.49 -6.21
C TYR A 264 -12.87 14.93 -5.77
N ALA A 265 -11.80 15.14 -5.00
CA ALA A 265 -11.50 16.43 -4.36
C ALA A 265 -10.70 17.41 -5.23
N ASP A 266 -10.26 16.99 -6.41
CA ASP A 266 -9.33 17.72 -7.31
C ASP A 266 -8.08 18.27 -6.58
N SER A 267 -7.56 17.46 -5.62
CA SER A 267 -6.35 17.79 -4.86
C SER A 267 -5.72 16.56 -4.22
N PHE A 268 -4.40 16.46 -4.35
CA PHE A 268 -3.59 15.51 -3.60
C PHE A 268 -3.17 16.02 -2.21
N GLU A 269 -3.33 17.31 -1.99
CA GLU A 269 -2.94 18.00 -0.75
C GLU A 269 -4.14 18.23 0.17
N PRO A 270 -3.93 18.34 1.49
CA PRO A 270 -4.99 18.63 2.43
C PRO A 270 -5.59 20.03 2.18
N LYS A 271 -6.92 20.12 2.21
CA LYS A 271 -7.68 21.35 2.03
C LYS A 271 -8.88 21.46 2.97
N ASP A 272 -9.30 22.68 3.23
CA ASP A 272 -10.47 22.96 4.10
C ASP A 272 -11.80 22.45 3.51
N ASP A 273 -11.94 22.39 2.19
CA ASP A 273 -13.13 21.85 1.54
C ASP A 273 -13.21 20.32 1.69
N ILE A 274 -12.07 19.61 1.60
CA ILE A 274 -11.98 18.18 1.88
C ILE A 274 -12.38 17.91 3.34
N TYR A 275 -11.82 18.69 4.28
CA TYR A 275 -12.23 18.59 5.69
C TYR A 275 -13.72 18.78 5.88
N ARG A 276 -14.32 19.84 5.27
CA ARG A 276 -15.75 20.13 5.40
C ARG A 276 -16.60 19.01 4.79
N LYS A 277 -16.23 18.51 3.61
CA LYS A 277 -16.95 17.40 2.96
C LYS A 277 -16.95 16.15 3.85
N ALA A 278 -15.79 15.74 4.36
CA ALA A 278 -15.67 14.59 5.26
C ALA A 278 -16.45 14.81 6.57
N ALA A 279 -16.38 16.02 7.15
CA ALA A 279 -17.10 16.38 8.36
C ALA A 279 -18.63 16.30 8.16
N ASP A 280 -19.14 16.83 7.05
CA ASP A 280 -20.58 16.78 6.71
C ASP A 280 -21.05 15.32 6.53
N TRP A 281 -20.22 14.46 5.92
CA TRP A 281 -20.54 13.04 5.77
C TRP A 281 -20.58 12.32 7.11
N TYR A 282 -19.56 12.49 7.98
CA TYR A 282 -19.58 11.88 9.32
C TYR A 282 -20.76 12.37 10.16
N GLN A 283 -21.08 13.68 10.11
CA GLN A 283 -22.26 14.22 10.79
C GLN A 283 -23.58 13.63 10.26
N SER A 284 -23.63 13.30 8.98
CA SER A 284 -24.79 12.67 8.33
C SER A 284 -24.84 11.16 8.54
N GLY A 285 -23.86 10.59 9.25
CA GLY A 285 -23.84 9.21 9.69
C GLY A 285 -22.98 8.27 8.82
N THR A 286 -22.13 8.78 7.92
CA THR A 286 -21.05 7.98 7.31
C THR A 286 -20.16 7.45 8.41
N GLU A 287 -19.82 6.16 8.36
CA GLU A 287 -19.06 5.46 9.41
C GLU A 287 -17.58 5.35 9.04
N VAL A 288 -17.30 5.01 7.77
CA VAL A 288 -15.94 4.78 7.24
C VAL A 288 -15.77 5.54 5.93
N ILE A 289 -14.70 6.33 5.81
CA ILE A 289 -14.34 7.02 4.58
C ILE A 289 -13.01 6.44 4.05
N PHE A 290 -13.01 5.90 2.83
CA PHE A 290 -11.78 5.57 2.12
C PHE A 290 -11.20 6.86 1.51
N SER A 291 -10.02 7.27 1.98
CA SER A 291 -9.30 8.43 1.50
C SER A 291 -8.15 8.00 0.60
N CYS A 292 -8.18 8.37 -0.68
CA CYS A 292 -7.27 7.85 -1.69
C CYS A 292 -6.56 8.96 -2.46
N GLY A 293 -5.23 9.00 -2.33
CA GLY A 293 -4.31 9.85 -3.12
C GLY A 293 -3.60 10.94 -2.33
N GLY A 294 -2.28 10.83 -2.25
CA GLY A 294 -1.38 11.81 -1.62
C GLY A 294 -1.68 12.06 -0.14
N SER A 295 -1.49 13.29 0.28
CA SER A 295 -1.70 13.71 1.68
C SER A 295 -3.11 14.21 2.01
N LEU A 296 -4.08 14.10 1.07
CA LEU A 296 -5.46 14.54 1.32
C LEU A 296 -6.08 13.87 2.56
N TYR A 297 -5.62 12.66 2.91
CA TYR A 297 -6.08 11.92 4.10
C TYR A 297 -5.96 12.74 5.39
N GLU A 298 -5.01 13.69 5.49
CA GLU A 298 -4.87 14.54 6.68
C GLU A 298 -6.14 15.38 6.95
N SER A 299 -6.81 15.86 5.90
CA SER A 299 -8.10 16.57 6.02
C SER A 299 -9.21 15.63 6.46
N VAL A 300 -9.26 14.40 5.92
CA VAL A 300 -10.25 13.39 6.30
C VAL A 300 -10.01 12.92 7.73
N LEU A 301 -8.74 12.68 8.11
CA LEU A 301 -8.34 12.30 9.47
C LEU A 301 -8.71 13.39 10.49
N LYS A 302 -8.52 14.67 10.14
CA LYS A 302 -8.95 15.79 10.98
C LYS A 302 -10.47 15.77 11.22
N ALA A 303 -11.26 15.42 10.21
CA ALA A 303 -12.72 15.27 10.35
C ALA A 303 -13.07 14.03 11.18
N ALA A 304 -12.40 12.88 10.95
CA ALA A 304 -12.61 11.67 11.73
C ALA A 304 -12.32 11.88 13.22
N ASN A 305 -11.23 12.57 13.55
CA ASN A 305 -10.92 12.96 14.94
C ASN A 305 -12.03 13.84 15.57
N ALA A 306 -12.65 14.73 14.79
CA ALA A 306 -13.69 15.62 15.30
C ALA A 306 -15.04 14.92 15.52
N TYR A 307 -15.36 13.91 14.72
CA TYR A 307 -16.67 13.26 14.68
C TYR A 307 -16.63 11.76 15.03
N ASN A 308 -15.47 11.25 15.48
CA ASN A 308 -15.25 9.85 15.82
C ASN A 308 -15.58 8.89 14.66
N GLY A 309 -15.24 9.30 13.43
CA GLY A 309 -15.34 8.47 12.25
C GLY A 309 -14.11 7.59 12.03
N LEU A 310 -14.18 6.69 11.07
CA LEU A 310 -13.07 5.82 10.68
C LEU A 310 -12.62 6.12 9.24
N LEU A 311 -11.35 5.78 8.95
CA LEU A 311 -10.76 5.89 7.63
C LEU A 311 -10.27 4.52 7.13
N ILE A 312 -10.23 4.42 5.79
CA ILE A 312 -9.36 3.47 5.09
C ILE A 312 -8.29 4.29 4.39
N GLY A 313 -7.03 3.88 4.56
CA GLY A 313 -5.87 4.48 3.90
C GLY A 313 -5.61 3.87 2.52
N ALA A 314 -4.65 4.43 1.78
CA ALA A 314 -4.22 3.96 0.47
C ALA A 314 -2.70 3.77 0.40
N ASP A 315 -2.25 2.94 -0.52
CA ASP A 315 -0.88 2.68 -0.96
C ASP A 315 0.01 1.97 0.09
N VAL A 316 -0.06 2.39 1.36
CA VAL A 316 0.77 1.85 2.44
C VAL A 316 -0.02 1.77 3.75
N ASP A 317 0.49 1.00 4.71
CA ASP A 317 -0.10 0.91 6.04
C ASP A 317 -0.02 2.26 6.79
N GLN A 318 -1.15 2.91 6.93
CA GLN A 318 -1.31 4.19 7.62
C GLN A 318 -1.77 4.03 9.08
N SER A 319 -1.89 2.81 9.59
CA SER A 319 -2.37 2.52 10.96
C SER A 319 -1.57 3.23 12.05
N LYS A 320 -0.26 3.44 11.83
CA LYS A 320 0.64 4.14 12.76
C LYS A 320 0.35 5.64 12.90
N LEU A 321 -0.39 6.23 11.96
CA LEU A 321 -0.71 7.66 11.99
C LEU A 321 -1.85 7.96 12.96
N SER A 322 -2.83 7.07 13.10
CA SER A 322 -3.97 7.25 14.00
C SER A 322 -4.76 5.96 14.19
N ASP A 323 -5.39 5.82 15.37
CA ASP A 323 -6.37 4.76 15.65
C ASP A 323 -7.70 4.91 14.87
N HIS A 324 -7.88 5.99 14.14
CA HIS A 324 -9.02 6.17 13.25
C HIS A 324 -8.88 5.43 11.91
N PHE A 325 -7.69 4.92 11.56
CA PHE A 325 -7.54 4.04 10.40
C PHE A 325 -8.06 2.64 10.74
N LEU A 326 -9.14 2.21 10.08
CA LEU A 326 -9.67 0.86 10.20
C LEU A 326 -8.71 -0.14 9.55
N THR A 327 -8.22 0.19 8.37
CA THR A 327 -7.24 -0.55 7.57
C THR A 327 -6.64 0.37 6.51
N SER A 328 -5.79 -0.17 5.64
CA SER A 328 -5.27 0.50 4.44
C SER A 328 -5.30 -0.46 3.24
N ALA A 329 -5.70 0.03 2.08
CA ALA A 329 -5.61 -0.70 0.82
C ALA A 329 -4.18 -0.50 0.25
N CYS A 330 -3.28 -1.44 0.54
CA CYS A 330 -1.85 -1.30 0.28
C CYS A 330 -1.42 -1.81 -1.08
N LYS A 331 -0.34 -1.21 -1.62
CA LYS A 331 0.46 -1.68 -2.75
C LYS A 331 1.77 -2.29 -2.24
N GLY A 332 2.13 -3.45 -2.74
CA GLY A 332 3.36 -4.16 -2.38
C GLY A 332 4.59 -3.66 -3.12
N PHE A 333 4.95 -2.38 -2.99
CA PHE A 333 6.13 -1.79 -3.66
C PHE A 333 7.40 -2.56 -3.37
N GLN A 334 7.59 -3.02 -2.15
CA GLN A 334 8.76 -3.77 -1.73
C GLN A 334 8.84 -5.11 -2.48
N THR A 335 7.76 -5.88 -2.52
CA THR A 335 7.67 -7.15 -3.23
C THR A 335 7.87 -6.96 -4.73
N ALA A 336 7.22 -5.94 -5.32
CA ALA A 336 7.36 -5.61 -6.73
C ALA A 336 8.81 -5.32 -7.14
N VAL A 337 9.54 -4.56 -6.32
CA VAL A 337 10.97 -4.28 -6.55
C VAL A 337 11.80 -5.56 -6.47
N ILE A 338 11.56 -6.41 -5.46
CA ILE A 338 12.30 -7.67 -5.30
C ILE A 338 12.09 -8.58 -6.51
N ILE A 339 10.84 -8.77 -6.95
CA ILE A 339 10.52 -9.57 -8.14
C ILE A 339 11.24 -9.01 -9.37
N ALA A 340 11.11 -7.71 -9.64
CA ALA A 340 11.71 -7.10 -10.81
C ALA A 340 13.24 -7.19 -10.83
N LEU A 341 13.88 -6.98 -9.68
CA LEU A 341 15.34 -7.09 -9.57
C LEU A 341 15.81 -8.54 -9.75
N ASP A 342 15.07 -9.50 -9.19
CA ASP A 342 15.41 -10.91 -9.33
C ASP A 342 15.33 -11.35 -10.78
N GLU A 343 14.27 -11.04 -11.49
CA GLU A 343 14.11 -11.33 -12.91
C GLU A 343 15.18 -10.65 -13.79
N TYR A 344 15.47 -9.38 -13.50
CA TYR A 344 16.49 -8.60 -14.23
C TYR A 344 17.88 -9.22 -14.12
N PHE A 345 18.32 -9.56 -12.89
CA PHE A 345 19.65 -10.12 -12.67
C PHE A 345 19.73 -11.60 -13.07
N ALA A 346 18.66 -12.36 -12.93
CA ALA A 346 18.58 -13.74 -13.43
C ALA A 346 18.73 -13.82 -14.96
N ALA A 347 18.22 -12.81 -15.68
CA ALA A 347 18.36 -12.69 -17.13
C ALA A 347 19.74 -12.13 -17.60
N GLY A 348 20.68 -11.86 -16.67
CA GLY A 348 22.03 -11.37 -16.99
C GLY A 348 22.09 -9.87 -17.26
N ASP A 349 21.50 -9.08 -16.38
CA ASP A 349 21.42 -7.60 -16.43
C ASP A 349 20.60 -7.07 -17.63
N LEU A 350 19.53 -7.78 -17.97
CA LEU A 350 18.59 -7.42 -19.05
C LEU A 350 17.17 -7.68 -18.58
N TRP A 351 16.20 -6.91 -19.11
CA TRP A 351 14.80 -7.28 -18.91
C TRP A 351 14.48 -8.54 -19.73
N PRO A 352 13.84 -9.57 -19.13
CA PRO A 352 13.27 -10.70 -19.86
C PRO A 352 12.32 -10.25 -20.98
N GLU A 353 12.10 -11.08 -22.00
CA GLU A 353 11.27 -10.75 -23.17
C GLU A 353 9.82 -10.39 -22.80
N ASP A 354 9.28 -10.96 -21.74
CA ASP A 354 7.95 -10.68 -21.20
C ASP A 354 7.88 -9.41 -20.33
N MET A 355 9.02 -8.81 -19.96
CA MET A 355 9.13 -7.57 -19.20
C MET A 355 9.68 -6.40 -20.04
N ALA A 356 10.55 -6.66 -21.00
CA ALA A 356 11.22 -5.66 -21.84
C ALA A 356 10.23 -4.81 -22.64
N GLY A 357 10.18 -3.50 -22.39
CA GLY A 357 9.29 -2.58 -23.09
C GLY A 357 7.81 -2.75 -22.72
N LYS A 358 7.50 -3.30 -21.54
CA LYS A 358 6.14 -3.63 -21.14
C LYS A 358 5.74 -3.00 -19.81
N VAL A 359 4.43 -2.87 -19.64
CA VAL A 359 3.77 -2.59 -18.38
C VAL A 359 3.17 -3.89 -17.87
N LEU A 360 3.48 -4.27 -16.65
CA LEU A 360 2.82 -5.36 -15.94
C LEU A 360 2.04 -4.80 -14.75
N ALA A 361 0.80 -5.25 -14.61
CA ALA A 361 -0.01 -4.90 -13.44
C ALA A 361 0.11 -6.03 -12.42
N TYR A 362 0.65 -5.72 -11.24
CA TYR A 362 0.83 -6.67 -10.14
C TYR A 362 -0.33 -6.58 -9.15
N GLY A 363 -0.86 -7.73 -8.80
CA GLY A 363 -2.03 -7.88 -7.95
C GLY A 363 -1.85 -8.86 -6.81
N ALA A 364 -2.95 -9.53 -6.46
CA ALA A 364 -2.97 -10.56 -5.42
C ALA A 364 -2.12 -11.79 -5.80
N ASP A 365 -1.94 -12.07 -7.10
CA ASP A 365 -1.15 -13.21 -7.56
C ASP A 365 0.32 -13.04 -7.19
N GLU A 366 0.87 -11.84 -7.42
CA GLU A 366 2.24 -11.47 -7.05
C GLU A 366 2.34 -11.02 -5.58
N ARG A 367 1.26 -11.01 -4.81
CA ARG A 367 1.17 -10.43 -3.47
C ARG A 367 1.60 -8.96 -3.42
N CYS A 368 1.23 -8.23 -4.46
CA CYS A 368 1.53 -6.80 -4.59
C CYS A 368 0.33 -5.91 -4.30
N ILE A 369 -0.74 -6.47 -3.74
CA ILE A 369 -1.85 -5.74 -3.08
C ILE A 369 -2.24 -6.48 -1.81
N GLU A 370 -2.65 -5.76 -0.77
CA GLU A 370 -3.04 -6.37 0.51
C GLU A 370 -3.75 -5.38 1.44
N LEU A 371 -4.34 -5.93 2.52
CA LEU A 371 -4.65 -5.18 3.74
C LEU A 371 -3.65 -5.58 4.82
N PRO A 372 -3.14 -4.65 5.65
CA PRO A 372 -2.19 -4.97 6.72
C PRO A 372 -2.79 -5.94 7.74
N THR A 373 -2.06 -7.02 8.05
CA THR A 373 -2.47 -8.05 9.01
C THR A 373 -1.67 -8.04 10.31
N ALA A 374 -0.64 -7.20 10.42
CA ALA A 374 0.14 -7.06 11.65
C ALA A 374 -0.77 -6.69 12.85
N ASP A 375 -0.53 -7.27 14.03
CA ASP A 375 -1.32 -7.04 15.25
C ASP A 375 -1.56 -5.55 15.55
N ALA A 376 -0.57 -4.70 15.27
CA ALA A 376 -0.67 -3.26 15.48
C ALA A 376 -1.55 -2.54 14.44
N SER A 377 -1.77 -3.17 13.29
CA SER A 377 -2.49 -2.62 12.14
C SER A 377 -3.88 -3.23 11.97
N TRP A 378 -4.09 -4.44 12.50
CA TRP A 378 -5.36 -5.13 12.46
C TRP A 378 -6.36 -4.53 13.45
N ARG A 379 -7.39 -3.86 12.96
CA ARG A 379 -8.37 -3.18 13.81
C ARG A 379 -9.79 -3.71 13.65
N PHE A 380 -9.96 -4.75 12.87
CA PHE A 380 -11.23 -5.45 12.75
C PHE A 380 -11.51 -6.26 14.04
N GLN A 381 -12.78 -6.30 14.48
CA GLN A 381 -13.21 -6.95 15.71
C GLN A 381 -14.11 -8.15 15.46
N ASN A 382 -14.85 -8.13 14.36
CA ASN A 382 -15.84 -9.16 14.02
C ASN A 382 -15.32 -10.17 13.00
N LEU A 383 -14.38 -9.76 12.14
CA LEU A 383 -13.72 -10.67 11.20
C LEU A 383 -12.32 -11.04 11.69
N THR A 384 -11.86 -12.23 11.33
CA THR A 384 -10.53 -12.74 11.67
C THR A 384 -9.60 -12.59 10.46
N GLU A 385 -8.28 -12.63 10.71
CA GLU A 385 -7.28 -12.70 9.65
C GLU A 385 -7.50 -13.92 8.73
N GLU A 386 -7.93 -15.08 9.30
CA GLU A 386 -8.28 -16.27 8.51
C GLU A 386 -9.41 -15.98 7.51
N ASP A 387 -10.42 -15.17 7.88
CA ASP A 387 -11.51 -14.79 6.97
C ASP A 387 -11.01 -13.87 5.86
N TYR A 388 -10.12 -12.93 6.18
CA TYR A 388 -9.43 -12.10 5.20
C TYR A 388 -8.60 -12.94 4.23
N MET A 389 -7.76 -13.85 4.74
CA MET A 389 -6.90 -14.70 3.92
C MET A 389 -7.68 -15.64 3.00
N LYS A 390 -8.88 -16.09 3.39
CA LYS A 390 -9.77 -16.83 2.49
C LYS A 390 -10.18 -15.98 1.29
N MET A 391 -10.56 -14.72 1.51
CA MET A 391 -10.95 -13.79 0.45
C MET A 391 -9.75 -13.44 -0.44
N PHE A 392 -8.61 -13.15 0.18
CA PHE A 392 -7.36 -12.91 -0.55
C PHE A 392 -6.98 -14.10 -1.46
N THR A 393 -7.12 -15.33 -0.96
CA THR A 393 -6.85 -16.54 -1.74
C THR A 393 -7.77 -16.68 -2.94
N LEU A 394 -9.06 -16.31 -2.81
CA LEU A 394 -10.01 -16.32 -3.92
C LEU A 394 -9.67 -15.29 -5.00
N LEU A 395 -9.15 -14.13 -4.61
CA LEU A 395 -8.62 -13.15 -5.57
C LEU A 395 -7.36 -13.69 -6.25
N LYS A 396 -6.41 -14.17 -5.47
CA LYS A 396 -5.14 -14.74 -5.96
C LYS A 396 -5.36 -15.88 -6.96
N SER A 397 -6.32 -16.78 -6.69
CA SER A 397 -6.64 -17.89 -7.60
C SER A 397 -7.48 -17.48 -8.82
N GLY A 398 -7.93 -16.22 -8.91
CA GLY A 398 -8.84 -15.77 -9.95
C GLY A 398 -10.29 -16.32 -9.83
N ASP A 399 -10.63 -16.95 -8.69
CA ASP A 399 -12.00 -17.38 -8.41
C ASP A 399 -12.94 -16.19 -8.18
N ILE A 400 -12.38 -15.07 -7.73
CA ILE A 400 -12.99 -13.74 -7.74
C ILE A 400 -12.21 -12.88 -8.71
N THR A 401 -12.91 -12.20 -9.60
CA THR A 401 -12.36 -11.21 -10.50
C THR A 401 -13.03 -9.87 -10.23
N VAL A 402 -12.24 -8.82 -10.10
CA VAL A 402 -12.69 -7.44 -9.93
C VAL A 402 -12.50 -6.72 -11.26
N SER A 403 -13.48 -5.95 -11.70
CA SER A 403 -13.33 -5.14 -12.92
C SER A 403 -12.36 -4.00 -12.67
N ASP A 404 -11.41 -3.81 -13.58
CA ASP A 404 -10.43 -2.72 -13.63
C ASP A 404 -10.87 -1.56 -14.55
N ASP A 405 -12.09 -1.60 -15.06
CA ASP A 405 -12.68 -0.55 -15.89
C ASP A 405 -12.73 0.77 -15.14
N THR A 406 -12.19 1.83 -15.74
CA THR A 406 -12.16 3.18 -15.18
C THR A 406 -13.04 4.18 -15.94
N GLU A 407 -13.64 3.78 -17.08
CA GLU A 407 -14.46 4.67 -17.89
C GLU A 407 -15.88 4.76 -17.33
N ASP A 408 -16.49 3.61 -16.98
CA ASP A 408 -17.84 3.54 -16.46
C ASP A 408 -17.85 3.04 -15.00
N PRO A 409 -18.66 3.65 -14.11
CA PRO A 409 -18.85 3.12 -12.76
C PRO A 409 -19.38 1.68 -12.77
N PRO A 410 -18.98 0.83 -11.80
CA PRO A 410 -19.46 -0.54 -11.73
C PRO A 410 -20.98 -0.59 -11.50
N ASP A 411 -21.65 -1.56 -12.13
CA ASP A 411 -23.07 -1.85 -11.87
C ASP A 411 -23.21 -2.57 -10.52
N VAL A 412 -23.76 -1.86 -9.53
CA VAL A 412 -23.90 -2.33 -8.14
C VAL A 412 -25.33 -2.18 -7.63
N GLU A 413 -25.75 -3.07 -6.73
CA GLU A 413 -27.09 -3.05 -6.12
C GLU A 413 -27.21 -2.11 -4.90
N ILE A 414 -26.07 -1.70 -4.31
CA ILE A 414 -25.99 -0.74 -3.21
C ILE A 414 -26.32 0.67 -3.69
N GLN A 415 -26.65 1.57 -2.75
CA GLN A 415 -26.90 2.97 -3.09
C GLN A 415 -25.57 3.74 -3.18
N VAL A 416 -25.25 4.29 -4.35
CA VAL A 416 -24.07 5.16 -4.54
C VAL A 416 -24.51 6.57 -4.90
N ASP A 417 -24.02 7.58 -4.17
CA ASP A 417 -24.21 9.01 -4.44
C ASP A 417 -22.90 9.61 -4.98
N PHE A 418 -22.80 9.67 -6.32
CA PHE A 418 -21.66 10.31 -6.99
C PHE A 418 -21.85 11.84 -6.93
N GLN A 419 -20.96 12.50 -6.20
CA GLN A 419 -21.01 13.93 -5.97
C GLN A 419 -19.96 14.66 -6.84
N ASN A 420 -20.34 15.80 -7.38
CA ASN A 420 -19.48 16.67 -8.20
C ASN A 420 -18.79 17.74 -7.36
#